data_795a8973bb290742b491ae896e6a631a
#
_entry.id   795a8973bb290742b491ae896e6a631a
#
_cell.length_a   1.000
_cell.length_b   1.000
_cell.length_c   1.000
_cell.angle_alpha   90.00
_cell.angle_beta   90.00
_cell.angle_gamma   90.00
#
_symmetry.space_group_name_H-M   'P 1'
#
loop_
_entity.id
_entity.type
_entity.pdbx_description
1 polymer ?
#
loop_
_entity_poly.entity_id
_entity_poly.type
_entity_poly.pdbx_seq_one_letter_code
_entity_poly.pdbx_strand_id
1 'polypeptide(L)'
;MKKRLHILFMALLAMAVLGGCGADGTGESSEDTSSKEQNVQETEISEGPVYGGSVVVGIQQDIDSLDPHKATAAGTKEILFNVFEGLVKPDENGNLICAVASDYSISDDGLVYTFTLRDGVKFHNGNDVTCEDVKYSLERVAGLLDGTPLVATLQTIQAVDILDDKTVQVTVDTPNTELIYSF
;
A
#
# COMPACT_ATOMS: atom_id res chain seq x y z
N MET A 1 46.73 -20.77 8.70
CA MET A 1 46.46 -21.51 9.93
C MET A 1 45.71 -20.59 10.89
N LYS A 2 44.38 -20.75 11.03
CA LYS A 2 43.44 -20.27 12.07
C LYS A 2 42.04 -20.25 11.51
N LYS A 3 41.56 -21.44 11.11
CA LYS A 3 40.15 -21.73 10.90
C LYS A 3 39.93 -23.06 11.60
N ARG A 4 39.31 -23.09 12.77
CA ARG A 4 38.74 -24.25 13.48
C ARG A 4 38.66 -23.94 14.97
N LEU A 5 37.68 -23.10 15.38
CA LEU A 5 37.32 -23.02 16.78
C LEU A 5 35.97 -22.28 16.95
N HIS A 6 34.90 -22.77 16.38
CA HIS A 6 33.52 -22.30 16.73
C HIS A 6 32.46 -23.36 16.42
N ILE A 7 32.80 -24.64 16.59
CA ILE A 7 31.81 -25.74 16.53
C ILE A 7 32.03 -26.56 17.78
N LEU A 8 31.61 -26.06 18.92
CA LEU A 8 31.51 -26.88 20.16
C LEU A 8 30.81 -26.10 21.28
N PHE A 9 29.55 -25.63 21.04
CA PHE A 9 28.72 -25.15 22.14
C PHE A 9 27.24 -25.19 21.75
N MET A 10 26.75 -26.37 21.33
CA MET A 10 25.32 -26.56 21.16
C MET A 10 24.94 -28.03 21.30
N ALA A 11 25.16 -28.54 22.49
CA ALA A 11 24.61 -29.84 22.93
C ALA A 11 24.68 -29.89 24.44
N LEU A 12 23.63 -29.44 25.13
CA LEU A 12 23.22 -29.92 26.47
C LEU A 12 22.11 -28.99 27.00
N LEU A 13 20.87 -29.28 26.73
CA LEU A 13 19.74 -29.04 27.63
C LEU A 13 18.47 -29.72 27.08
N ALA A 14 18.44 -31.02 27.22
CA ALA A 14 17.23 -31.79 27.17
C ALA A 14 17.30 -32.79 28.32
N MET A 15 16.49 -32.59 29.39
CA MET A 15 15.88 -33.65 30.21
C MET A 15 15.26 -33.09 31.46
N ALA A 16 14.10 -33.65 31.74
CA ALA A 16 13.39 -33.71 32.99
C ALA A 16 12.38 -32.60 33.29
N VAL A 17 11.09 -32.93 33.17
CA VAL A 17 10.28 -33.31 34.33
C VAL A 17 9.05 -34.13 33.88
N LEU A 18 9.06 -35.40 34.18
CA LEU A 18 7.92 -36.29 34.30
C LEU A 18 7.62 -36.40 35.82
N GLY A 19 6.34 -36.35 36.21
CA GLY A 19 5.93 -36.90 37.49
C GLY A 19 4.98 -36.04 38.29
N GLY A 20 3.73 -36.52 38.48
CA GLY A 20 2.80 -36.02 39.48
C GLY A 20 1.38 -36.47 39.22
N CYS A 21 1.13 -37.77 39.39
CA CYS A 21 -0.20 -38.33 39.64
C CYS A 21 -0.51 -38.14 41.13
N GLY A 22 -1.75 -37.75 41.46
CA GLY A 22 -2.29 -37.76 42.82
C GLY A 22 -3.81 -37.69 42.79
N ALA A 23 -4.44 -38.79 43.16
CA ALA A 23 -5.87 -39.02 43.22
C ALA A 23 -6.49 -38.50 44.53
N ASP A 24 -7.79 -38.30 44.47
CA ASP A 24 -8.87 -38.55 45.45
C ASP A 24 -9.68 -37.32 45.89
N GLY A 25 -11.03 -37.52 45.81
CA GLY A 25 -11.97 -36.73 46.57
C GLY A 25 -13.31 -36.46 45.87
N THR A 26 -14.17 -37.46 45.86
CA THR A 26 -15.66 -37.48 45.83
C THR A 26 -16.41 -36.16 46.07
N GLY A 27 -17.45 -35.92 45.21
CA GLY A 27 -18.52 -34.94 45.48
C GLY A 27 -19.49 -34.83 44.29
N GLU A 28 -20.61 -35.54 44.36
CA GLU A 28 -21.77 -35.44 43.47
C GLU A 28 -22.36 -34.05 43.42
N SER A 29 -22.66 -33.55 42.24
CA SER A 29 -23.89 -32.79 41.97
C SER A 29 -24.12 -32.72 40.47
N SER A 30 -25.20 -33.31 40.05
CA SER A 30 -25.80 -33.29 38.71
C SER A 30 -26.36 -31.92 38.40
N GLU A 31 -25.89 -31.28 37.31
CA GLU A 31 -26.69 -30.33 36.57
C GLU A 31 -26.47 -30.53 35.07
N ASP A 32 -27.56 -30.86 34.44
CA ASP A 32 -27.82 -31.10 33.05
C ASP A 32 -27.58 -29.80 32.28
N THR A 33 -26.49 -29.73 31.48
CA THR A 33 -26.30 -28.62 30.52
C THR A 33 -26.25 -29.23 29.14
N SER A 34 -27.42 -29.23 28.52
CA SER A 34 -27.63 -29.50 27.10
C SER A 34 -26.66 -28.69 26.26
N SER A 35 -25.60 -29.33 25.76
CA SER A 35 -24.76 -28.82 24.72
C SER A 35 -25.55 -28.73 23.42
N LYS A 36 -26.00 -27.52 23.10
CA LYS A 36 -26.43 -27.20 21.73
C LYS A 36 -25.19 -27.30 20.84
N GLU A 37 -25.12 -28.36 20.08
CA GLU A 37 -24.30 -28.45 18.90
C GLU A 37 -24.67 -27.27 17.99
N GLN A 38 -23.85 -26.25 17.96
CA GLN A 38 -23.90 -25.24 16.92
C GLN A 38 -23.42 -25.92 15.64
N ASN A 39 -24.38 -26.19 14.78
CA ASN A 39 -24.15 -26.59 13.40
C ASN A 39 -23.38 -25.45 12.73
N VAL A 40 -22.05 -25.57 12.69
CA VAL A 40 -21.20 -24.70 11.89
C VAL A 40 -21.47 -25.08 10.46
N GLN A 41 -22.35 -24.35 9.82
CA GLN A 41 -22.57 -24.42 8.39
C GLN A 41 -21.25 -23.99 7.74
N GLU A 42 -20.53 -24.94 7.17
CA GLU A 42 -19.41 -24.65 6.26
C GLU A 42 -19.96 -23.77 5.13
N THR A 43 -19.75 -22.50 5.24
CA THR A 43 -19.97 -21.55 4.13
C THR A 43 -18.93 -21.88 3.09
N GLU A 44 -19.35 -22.36 1.94
CA GLU A 44 -18.50 -22.51 0.77
C GLU A 44 -17.81 -21.14 0.54
N ILE A 45 -16.48 -21.12 0.65
CA ILE A 45 -15.68 -19.94 0.37
C ILE A 45 -15.76 -19.75 -1.15
N SER A 46 -16.50 -18.75 -1.61
CA SER A 46 -16.53 -18.41 -3.02
C SER A 46 -15.11 -18.00 -3.45
N GLU A 47 -14.58 -18.65 -4.49
CA GLU A 47 -13.29 -18.28 -5.08
C GLU A 47 -13.42 -16.95 -5.82
N GLY A 48 -13.40 -15.83 -5.11
CA GLY A 48 -13.47 -14.49 -5.70
C GLY A 48 -13.61 -13.38 -4.67
N PRO A 49 -13.42 -12.14 -5.07
CA PRO A 49 -13.55 -11.00 -4.15
C PRO A 49 -14.98 -10.88 -3.63
N VAL A 50 -15.12 -10.77 -2.31
CA VAL A 50 -16.39 -10.50 -1.64
C VAL A 50 -16.57 -8.99 -1.52
N TYR A 51 -17.63 -8.46 -2.11
CA TYR A 51 -17.92 -7.02 -2.11
C TYR A 51 -18.87 -6.64 -0.98
N GLY A 52 -18.66 -5.44 -0.41
CA GLY A 52 -19.51 -4.87 0.64
C GLY A 52 -19.01 -5.19 2.06
N GLY A 53 -19.84 -4.87 3.04
CA GLY A 53 -19.47 -4.97 4.44
C GLY A 53 -18.75 -3.73 4.98
N SER A 54 -18.16 -3.85 6.18
CA SER A 54 -17.35 -2.81 6.80
C SER A 54 -16.14 -3.42 7.50
N VAL A 55 -15.04 -2.68 7.50
CA VAL A 55 -13.82 -3.03 8.23
C VAL A 55 -13.41 -1.86 9.12
N VAL A 56 -12.94 -2.16 10.33
CA VAL A 56 -12.37 -1.17 11.25
C VAL A 56 -10.88 -1.38 11.32
N VAL A 57 -10.13 -0.37 10.94
CA VAL A 57 -8.66 -0.39 10.96
C VAL A 57 -8.17 0.52 12.08
N GLY A 58 -7.40 -0.04 13.02
CA GLY A 58 -6.71 0.72 14.05
C GLY A 58 -5.38 1.25 13.53
N ILE A 59 -5.11 2.54 13.76
CA ILE A 59 -3.84 3.20 13.44
C ILE A 59 -3.16 3.67 14.71
N GLN A 60 -1.82 3.67 14.74
CA GLN A 60 -1.06 4.05 15.92
C GLN A 60 -0.82 5.56 16.06
N GLN A 61 -0.95 6.30 14.96
CA GLN A 61 -0.68 7.73 14.90
C GLN A 61 -1.90 8.48 14.39
N ASP A 62 -2.06 9.72 14.83
CA ASP A 62 -3.07 10.62 14.28
C ASP A 62 -2.76 10.97 12.82
N ILE A 63 -3.81 11.24 12.05
CA ILE A 63 -3.72 11.70 10.67
C ILE A 63 -3.17 13.13 10.67
N ASP A 64 -2.00 13.35 10.08
CA ASP A 64 -1.37 14.66 9.99
C ASP A 64 -1.93 15.55 8.87
N SER A 65 -2.39 14.94 7.77
CA SER A 65 -3.04 15.65 6.67
C SER A 65 -3.92 14.72 5.84
N LEU A 66 -5.06 15.21 5.37
CA LEU A 66 -5.87 14.55 4.34
C LEU A 66 -5.46 14.98 2.91
N ASP A 67 -4.55 15.93 2.78
CA ASP A 67 -3.93 16.31 1.51
C ASP A 67 -2.74 15.37 1.25
N PRO A 68 -2.77 14.53 0.21
CA PRO A 68 -1.72 13.55 -0.06
C PRO A 68 -0.35 14.17 -0.33
N HIS A 69 -0.32 15.40 -0.85
CA HIS A 69 0.92 16.14 -1.09
C HIS A 69 1.55 16.73 0.18
N LYS A 70 0.80 16.78 1.28
CA LYS A 70 1.26 17.33 2.58
C LYS A 70 1.41 16.27 3.66
N ALA A 71 0.87 15.07 3.45
CA ALA A 71 0.97 13.98 4.38
C ALA A 71 2.42 13.51 4.52
N THR A 72 2.94 13.52 5.74
CA THR A 72 4.31 13.10 6.07
C THR A 72 4.37 11.84 6.90
N ALA A 73 3.38 11.63 7.78
CA ALA A 73 3.32 10.47 8.65
C ALA A 73 3.05 9.17 7.86
N ALA A 74 3.80 8.12 8.16
CA ALA A 74 3.68 6.84 7.47
C ALA A 74 2.26 6.25 7.58
N GLY A 75 1.67 6.26 8.78
CA GLY A 75 0.30 5.78 8.99
C GLY A 75 -0.77 6.56 8.21
N THR A 76 -0.57 7.88 8.03
CA THR A 76 -1.43 8.68 7.15
C THR A 76 -1.32 8.24 5.70
N LYS A 77 -0.09 8.02 5.21
CA LYS A 77 0.13 7.56 3.82
C LYS A 77 -0.51 6.21 3.55
N GLU A 78 -0.43 5.26 4.50
CA GLU A 78 -1.10 3.96 4.39
C GLU A 78 -2.62 4.09 4.20
N ILE A 79 -3.26 5.04 4.89
CA ILE A 79 -4.68 5.32 4.70
C ILE A 79 -4.92 5.96 3.33
N LEU A 80 -4.12 6.97 2.97
CA LEU A 80 -4.29 7.72 1.72
C LEU A 80 -4.10 6.86 0.48
N PHE A 81 -3.30 5.78 0.53
CA PHE A 81 -3.20 4.78 -0.54
C PHE A 81 -4.53 4.09 -0.87
N ASN A 82 -5.49 4.08 0.07
CA ASN A 82 -6.84 3.54 -0.17
C ASN A 82 -7.83 4.60 -0.64
N VAL A 83 -7.46 5.88 -0.65
CA VAL A 83 -8.31 7.01 -1.01
C VAL A 83 -7.87 7.65 -2.31
N PHE A 84 -6.57 7.73 -2.55
CA PHE A 84 -5.97 8.34 -3.73
C PHE A 84 -5.24 7.29 -4.57
N GLU A 85 -5.19 7.51 -5.87
CA GLU A 85 -4.48 6.65 -6.82
C GLU A 85 -3.53 7.51 -7.66
N GLY A 86 -2.27 7.05 -7.80
CA GLY A 86 -1.28 7.67 -8.67
C GLY A 86 -1.44 7.28 -10.13
N LEU A 87 -0.61 7.81 -11.02
CA LEU A 87 -0.51 7.34 -12.40
C LEU A 87 -0.03 5.90 -12.46
N VAL A 88 0.88 5.56 -11.57
CA VAL A 88 1.42 4.22 -11.34
C VAL A 88 1.33 3.87 -9.86
N LYS A 89 1.44 2.58 -9.53
CA LYS A 89 1.44 2.10 -8.14
C LYS A 89 2.23 0.79 -8.01
N PRO A 90 2.70 0.41 -6.82
CA PRO A 90 3.23 -0.92 -6.59
C PRO A 90 2.11 -1.99 -6.58
N ASP A 91 2.41 -3.17 -7.10
CA ASP A 91 1.60 -4.37 -6.88
C ASP A 91 1.93 -5.03 -5.53
N GLU A 92 1.31 -6.16 -5.23
CA GLU A 92 1.53 -6.93 -3.99
C GLU A 92 2.97 -7.47 -3.84
N ASN A 93 3.74 -7.53 -4.93
CA ASN A 93 5.13 -7.98 -4.95
C ASN A 93 6.11 -6.80 -4.99
N GLY A 94 5.60 -5.56 -5.02
CA GLY A 94 6.39 -4.34 -5.12
C GLY A 94 6.81 -3.97 -6.54
N ASN A 95 6.29 -4.65 -7.58
CA ASN A 95 6.54 -4.25 -8.95
C ASN A 95 5.67 -3.04 -9.31
N LEU A 96 6.23 -2.14 -10.13
CA LEU A 96 5.49 -1.00 -10.62
C LEU A 96 4.47 -1.42 -11.69
N ILE A 97 3.23 -1.06 -11.49
CA ILE A 97 2.14 -1.26 -12.44
C ILE A 97 1.42 0.05 -12.75
N CYS A 98 0.77 0.12 -13.90
CA CYS A 98 -0.12 1.24 -14.23
C CYS A 98 -1.36 1.26 -13.33
N ALA A 99 -1.85 2.47 -12.98
CA ALA A 99 -2.99 2.70 -12.13
C ALA A 99 -4.01 3.65 -12.79
N VAL A 100 -3.91 4.96 -12.62
CA VAL A 100 -4.68 5.94 -13.41
C VAL A 100 -4.19 5.95 -14.87
N ALA A 101 -2.90 5.73 -15.11
CA ALA A 101 -2.39 5.48 -16.45
C ALA A 101 -2.73 4.06 -16.94
N SER A 102 -2.90 3.88 -18.24
CA SER A 102 -2.95 2.59 -18.92
C SER A 102 -1.59 2.17 -19.44
N ASP A 103 -0.72 3.14 -19.72
CA ASP A 103 0.63 2.93 -20.24
C ASP A 103 1.52 4.13 -19.91
N TYR A 104 2.83 3.91 -19.89
CA TYR A 104 3.82 4.97 -19.77
C TYR A 104 5.10 4.66 -20.53
N SER A 105 5.83 5.70 -20.90
CA SER A 105 7.17 5.60 -21.47
C SER A 105 8.10 6.66 -20.89
N ILE A 106 9.40 6.34 -20.89
CA ILE A 106 10.45 7.24 -20.44
C ILE A 106 11.44 7.38 -21.60
N SER A 107 11.85 8.62 -21.90
CA SER A 107 12.85 8.88 -22.92
C SER A 107 14.20 8.27 -22.57
N ASP A 108 15.04 8.01 -23.56
CA ASP A 108 16.37 7.39 -23.38
C ASP A 108 17.29 8.19 -22.45
N ASP A 109 17.13 9.51 -22.40
CA ASP A 109 17.87 10.41 -21.53
C ASP A 109 17.28 10.53 -20.11
N GLY A 110 16.10 9.91 -19.89
CA GLY A 110 15.42 9.92 -18.60
C GLY A 110 14.79 11.26 -18.21
N LEU A 111 14.62 12.19 -19.15
CA LEU A 111 14.13 13.55 -18.89
C LEU A 111 12.65 13.75 -19.22
N VAL A 112 12.04 12.84 -19.99
CA VAL A 112 10.65 12.95 -20.42
C VAL A 112 9.88 11.69 -20.06
N TYR A 113 8.80 11.87 -19.33
CA TYR A 113 7.85 10.81 -18.94
C TYR A 113 6.54 11.07 -19.66
N THR A 114 6.05 10.10 -20.41
CA THR A 114 4.76 10.21 -21.11
C THR A 114 3.81 9.17 -20.56
N PHE A 115 2.63 9.60 -20.15
CA PHE A 115 1.59 8.74 -19.57
C PHE A 115 0.33 8.80 -20.44
N THR A 116 -0.25 7.65 -20.74
CA THR A 116 -1.57 7.55 -21.36
C THR A 116 -2.59 7.19 -20.29
N LEU A 117 -3.65 7.98 -20.12
CA LEU A 117 -4.69 7.74 -19.14
C LEU A 117 -5.59 6.58 -19.53
N ARG A 118 -5.99 5.79 -18.56
CA ARG A 118 -6.93 4.68 -18.71
C ARG A 118 -8.37 5.22 -18.92
N ASP A 119 -9.16 4.51 -19.73
CA ASP A 119 -10.58 4.82 -19.92
C ASP A 119 -11.39 4.59 -18.63
N GLY A 120 -12.37 5.45 -18.40
CA GLY A 120 -13.37 5.27 -17.37
C GLY A 120 -12.89 5.49 -15.94
N VAL A 121 -11.72 6.11 -15.73
CA VAL A 121 -11.26 6.51 -14.40
C VAL A 121 -12.13 7.66 -13.89
N LYS A 122 -12.61 7.53 -12.66
CA LYS A 122 -13.52 8.49 -12.05
C LYS A 122 -13.06 8.92 -10.67
N PHE A 123 -13.35 10.17 -10.34
CA PHE A 123 -13.33 10.66 -8.97
C PHE A 123 -14.46 10.05 -8.14
N HIS A 124 -14.36 10.15 -6.80
CA HIS A 124 -15.39 9.66 -5.87
C HIS A 124 -16.78 10.29 -6.08
N ASN A 125 -16.86 11.48 -6.66
CA ASN A 125 -18.11 12.15 -7.00
C ASN A 125 -18.72 11.69 -8.33
N GLY A 126 -18.05 10.77 -9.05
CA GLY A 126 -18.49 10.22 -10.32
C GLY A 126 -18.04 10.98 -11.56
N ASN A 127 -17.37 12.12 -11.43
CA ASN A 127 -16.79 12.85 -12.57
C ASN A 127 -15.62 12.06 -13.16
N ASP A 128 -15.41 12.18 -14.45
CA ASP A 128 -14.26 11.58 -15.13
C ASP A 128 -12.98 12.31 -14.74
N VAL A 129 -11.89 11.55 -14.60
CA VAL A 129 -10.54 12.08 -14.45
C VAL A 129 -10.01 12.46 -15.83
N THR A 130 -9.47 13.66 -15.96
CA THR A 130 -8.96 14.23 -17.21
C THR A 130 -7.46 14.49 -17.17
N CYS A 131 -6.86 14.75 -18.32
CA CYS A 131 -5.46 15.20 -18.40
C CYS A 131 -5.22 16.52 -17.67
N GLU A 132 -6.22 17.41 -17.63
CA GLU A 132 -6.16 18.68 -16.90
C GLU A 132 -6.05 18.45 -15.38
N ASP A 133 -6.77 17.47 -14.85
CA ASP A 133 -6.69 17.12 -13.42
C ASP A 133 -5.30 16.59 -13.06
N VAL A 134 -4.75 15.73 -13.91
CA VAL A 134 -3.39 15.19 -13.75
C VAL A 134 -2.36 16.30 -13.81
N LYS A 135 -2.45 17.16 -14.85
CA LYS A 135 -1.57 18.32 -15.02
C LYS A 135 -1.62 19.22 -13.79
N TYR A 136 -2.80 19.60 -13.34
CA TYR A 136 -2.97 20.44 -12.14
C TYR A 136 -2.33 19.80 -10.90
N SER A 137 -2.54 18.50 -10.69
CA SER A 137 -1.97 17.78 -9.55
C SER A 137 -0.44 17.78 -9.56
N LEU A 138 0.16 17.49 -10.71
CA LEU A 138 1.62 17.46 -10.88
C LEU A 138 2.24 18.85 -10.79
N GLU A 139 1.64 19.86 -11.43
CA GLU A 139 2.11 21.25 -11.33
C GLU A 139 2.02 21.77 -9.89
N ARG A 140 0.95 21.42 -9.18
CA ARG A 140 0.79 21.78 -7.77
C ARG A 140 1.89 21.17 -6.90
N VAL A 141 2.11 19.87 -7.02
CA VAL A 141 3.09 19.17 -6.16
C VAL A 141 4.53 19.59 -6.46
N ALA A 142 4.83 19.92 -7.70
CA ALA A 142 6.12 20.43 -8.15
C ALA A 142 6.38 21.91 -7.77
N GLY A 143 5.32 22.63 -7.35
CA GLY A 143 5.42 24.07 -7.05
C GLY A 143 5.35 24.96 -8.27
N LEU A 144 4.92 24.47 -9.44
CA LEU A 144 4.83 25.27 -10.66
C LEU A 144 3.67 26.27 -10.62
N LEU A 145 2.68 26.06 -9.75
CA LEU A 145 1.51 26.96 -9.63
C LEU A 145 1.79 28.19 -8.75
N ASP A 146 2.56 28.07 -7.68
CA ASP A 146 2.76 29.11 -6.67
C ASP A 146 4.23 29.29 -6.22
N GLY A 147 5.15 28.55 -6.82
CA GLY A 147 6.58 28.59 -6.48
C GLY A 147 6.96 27.76 -5.25
N THR A 148 6.02 26.98 -4.67
CA THR A 148 6.25 26.21 -3.44
C THR A 148 6.12 24.69 -3.69
N PRO A 149 7.22 23.96 -3.91
CA PRO A 149 7.18 22.52 -4.04
C PRO A 149 6.67 21.86 -2.76
N LEU A 150 5.73 20.94 -2.90
CA LEU A 150 5.16 20.20 -1.76
C LEU A 150 5.86 18.85 -1.54
N VAL A 151 6.38 18.24 -2.60
CA VAL A 151 7.13 16.98 -2.53
C VAL A 151 8.51 17.18 -3.18
N ALA A 152 9.55 16.96 -2.39
CA ALA A 152 10.93 17.26 -2.79
C ALA A 152 11.39 16.47 -4.03
N THR A 153 10.97 15.23 -4.20
CA THR A 153 11.35 14.40 -5.37
C THR A 153 10.73 14.91 -6.67
N LEU A 154 9.57 15.58 -6.60
CA LEU A 154 8.84 16.08 -7.76
C LEU A 154 9.16 17.56 -8.10
N GLN A 155 9.98 18.24 -7.31
CA GLN A 155 10.43 19.60 -7.62
C GLN A 155 11.30 19.69 -8.89
N THR A 156 11.82 18.55 -9.39
CA THR A 156 12.57 18.47 -10.64
C THR A 156 11.69 18.61 -11.88
N ILE A 157 10.37 18.55 -11.73
CA ILE A 157 9.42 18.77 -12.84
C ILE A 157 9.52 20.22 -13.30
N GLN A 158 9.76 20.40 -14.59
CA GLN A 158 9.87 21.71 -15.24
C GLN A 158 8.62 22.08 -16.03
N ALA A 159 7.95 21.07 -16.59
CA ALA A 159 6.73 21.27 -17.36
C ALA A 159 5.85 20.03 -17.32
N VAL A 160 4.55 20.25 -17.43
CA VAL A 160 3.54 19.22 -17.63
C VAL A 160 2.68 19.65 -18.82
N ASP A 161 2.77 18.90 -19.91
CA ASP A 161 2.09 19.20 -21.16
C ASP A 161 1.02 18.16 -21.46
N ILE A 162 -0.12 18.61 -21.98
CA ILE A 162 -1.17 17.74 -22.49
C ILE A 162 -0.97 17.60 -23.99
N LEU A 163 -0.67 16.39 -24.45
CA LEU A 163 -0.41 16.12 -25.84
C LEU A 163 -1.71 15.86 -26.64
N ASP A 164 -2.67 15.21 -25.98
CA ASP A 164 -4.01 14.94 -26.49
C ASP A 164 -4.98 14.67 -25.31
N ASP A 165 -6.22 14.26 -25.60
CA ASP A 165 -7.28 14.05 -24.62
C ASP A 165 -6.94 12.99 -23.54
N LYS A 166 -5.91 12.17 -23.76
CA LYS A 166 -5.52 11.07 -22.86
C LYS A 166 -4.04 11.04 -22.51
N THR A 167 -3.24 11.88 -23.14
CA THR A 167 -1.78 11.79 -23.01
C THR A 167 -1.21 13.03 -22.34
N VAL A 168 -0.53 12.79 -21.23
CA VAL A 168 0.19 13.80 -20.45
C VAL A 168 1.69 13.52 -20.54
N GLN A 169 2.47 14.56 -20.78
CA GLN A 169 3.94 14.51 -20.81
C GLN A 169 4.52 15.35 -19.68
N VAL A 170 5.45 14.79 -18.95
CA VAL A 170 6.17 15.45 -17.85
C VAL A 170 7.63 15.58 -18.23
N THR A 171 8.16 16.80 -18.21
CA THR A 171 9.57 17.08 -18.43
C THR A 171 10.26 17.42 -17.13
N VAL A 172 11.41 16.81 -16.86
CA VAL A 172 12.23 17.04 -15.67
C VAL A 172 13.60 17.60 -16.04
N ASP A 173 14.27 18.29 -15.11
CA ASP A 173 15.59 18.88 -15.32
C ASP A 173 16.75 17.91 -15.06
N THR A 174 16.50 16.86 -14.33
CA THR A 174 17.51 15.89 -13.91
C THR A 174 16.97 14.47 -13.98
N PRO A 175 17.65 13.55 -14.69
CA PRO A 175 17.20 12.18 -14.80
C PRO A 175 17.32 11.47 -13.43
N ASN A 176 16.25 10.74 -13.07
CA ASN A 176 16.20 9.98 -11.83
C ASN A 176 15.38 8.70 -12.03
N THR A 177 16.05 7.55 -11.94
CA THR A 177 15.42 6.23 -12.15
C THR A 177 14.34 5.89 -11.11
N GLU A 178 14.39 6.53 -9.93
CA GLU A 178 13.39 6.33 -8.87
C GLU A 178 12.18 7.26 -9.01
N LEU A 179 12.25 8.27 -9.89
CA LEU A 179 11.20 9.28 -9.99
C LEU A 179 9.86 8.70 -10.40
N ILE A 180 9.88 7.66 -11.24
CA ILE A 180 8.66 6.99 -11.71
C ILE A 180 7.77 6.49 -10.54
N TYR A 181 8.35 6.11 -9.41
CA TYR A 181 7.61 5.66 -8.22
C TYR A 181 6.92 6.81 -7.46
N SER A 182 7.12 8.05 -7.88
CA SER A 182 6.52 9.25 -7.26
C SER A 182 5.30 9.77 -8.02
N PHE A 183 4.97 9.20 -9.18
CA PHE A 183 3.80 9.52 -10.00
C PHE A 183 2.65 8.59 -9.66
#